data_683cb00f8cbec57da32f7c0c913ac771
#
_entry.id   683cb00f8cbec57da32f7c0c913ac771
#
_cell.length_a   1.000
_cell.length_b   1.000
_cell.length_c   1.000
_cell.angle_alpha   90.00
_cell.angle_beta   90.00
_cell.angle_gamma   90.00
#
_symmetry.space_group_name_H-M   'P 1'
#
loop_
_entity.id
_entity.type
_entity.pdbx_description
1 polymer ?
#
loop_
_entity_poly.entity_id
_entity_poly.type
_entity_poly.pdbx_seq_one_letter_code
_entity_poly.pdbx_strand_id
1 'polypeptide(L)'
;MKERIKVVTGSNEMQWLYSQDWEYYDYGNCKRYLQIIFPYKREMNKEEKYPLILFIPGSAWHKQEMYNDIPQYATLAKRGYVVAVMQYRESDIAPFPAQVEDVCNALKFIPSIAENFHIDTERIFLMGNSSGGHIAMMTVLFSEHGFCEKITNISGVILESASTDILICAKDPLPPWMQVRPSAVLLGVDKIEGNEELARKASCGMYITKDIELPAVLLLHSELDPIVSVENSRVLYDNLVATGHETSYYELEDNDAHGGATYYDSEVLNIIQKFCTEHTVY
;
A
#
# COMPACT_ATOMS: atom_id res chain seq x y z
N MET A 1 4.50 50.77 -26.52
CA MET A 1 3.30 49.90 -26.44
C MET A 1 3.75 48.57 -25.87
N LYS A 2 3.08 48.04 -24.85
CA LYS A 2 3.35 46.68 -24.37
C LYS A 2 2.71 45.67 -25.34
N GLU A 3 3.53 44.86 -25.96
CA GLU A 3 3.10 43.83 -26.91
C GLU A 3 2.24 42.76 -26.20
N ARG A 4 1.09 42.39 -26.78
CA ARG A 4 0.28 41.28 -26.29
C ARG A 4 0.92 39.99 -26.77
N ILE A 5 1.51 39.22 -25.87
CA ILE A 5 2.05 37.90 -26.14
C ILE A 5 0.89 36.88 -26.04
N LYS A 6 0.61 36.19 -27.13
CA LYS A 6 -0.32 35.03 -27.12
C LYS A 6 0.47 33.76 -26.90
N VAL A 7 0.09 33.04 -25.84
CA VAL A 7 0.65 31.74 -25.55
C VAL A 7 -0.35 30.66 -25.96
N VAL A 8 0.09 29.71 -26.77
CA VAL A 8 -0.71 28.53 -27.11
C VAL A 8 -0.56 27.54 -25.95
N THR A 9 -1.65 27.37 -25.21
CA THR A 9 -1.76 26.34 -24.16
C THR A 9 -2.74 25.29 -24.65
N GLY A 10 -2.57 24.04 -24.32
CA GLY A 10 -3.54 23.02 -24.69
C GLY A 10 -2.94 21.66 -25.03
N SER A 11 -1.85 21.29 -24.34
CA SER A 11 -1.43 19.89 -24.36
C SER A 11 -2.53 19.03 -23.72
N ASN A 12 -2.83 17.92 -24.36
CA ASN A 12 -3.70 16.88 -23.78
C ASN A 12 -2.88 15.91 -22.92
N GLU A 13 -1.86 16.45 -22.23
CA GLU A 13 -1.00 15.67 -21.32
C GLU A 13 -1.80 15.23 -20.10
N MET A 14 -1.45 14.04 -19.62
CA MET A 14 -2.03 13.51 -18.38
C MET A 14 -1.69 14.43 -17.22
N GLN A 15 -2.71 14.92 -16.58
CA GLN A 15 -2.70 15.67 -15.33
C GLN A 15 -3.36 14.82 -14.24
N TRP A 16 -3.63 15.40 -13.10
CA TRP A 16 -4.34 14.75 -12.01
C TRP A 16 -5.30 15.71 -11.32
N LEU A 17 -6.32 15.11 -10.73
CA LEU A 17 -7.26 15.80 -9.82
C LEU A 17 -7.26 15.08 -8.48
N TYR A 18 -7.71 15.76 -7.45
CA TYR A 18 -7.81 15.26 -6.10
C TYR A 18 -9.21 15.46 -5.54
N SER A 19 -9.73 14.44 -4.90
CA SER A 19 -10.99 14.46 -4.18
C SER A 19 -10.79 13.87 -2.79
N GLN A 20 -11.20 14.60 -1.78
CA GLN A 20 -10.89 14.28 -0.38
C GLN A 20 -12.06 13.64 0.35
N ASP A 21 -11.73 12.88 1.39
CA ASP A 21 -12.59 12.45 2.50
C ASP A 21 -13.81 11.64 2.08
N TRP A 22 -13.60 10.65 1.21
CA TRP A 22 -14.64 9.68 0.86
C TRP A 22 -14.80 8.67 1.98
N GLU A 23 -15.89 8.79 2.78
CA GLU A 23 -16.22 7.87 3.86
C GLU A 23 -16.51 6.49 3.28
N TYR A 24 -15.63 5.51 3.53
CA TYR A 24 -15.82 4.15 3.05
C TYR A 24 -16.41 3.22 4.11
N TYR A 25 -16.29 3.56 5.40
CA TYR A 25 -16.89 2.79 6.47
C TYR A 25 -17.09 3.61 7.74
N ASP A 26 -18.22 3.32 8.44
CA ASP A 26 -18.56 3.89 9.75
C ASP A 26 -18.69 2.75 10.77
N TYR A 27 -17.76 2.70 11.73
CA TYR A 27 -17.77 1.75 12.84
C TYR A 27 -18.65 2.22 14.02
N GLY A 28 -19.38 3.34 13.87
CA GLY A 28 -20.20 3.95 14.91
C GLY A 28 -19.41 4.84 15.87
N ASN A 29 -18.24 4.41 16.29
CA ASN A 29 -17.33 5.20 17.14
C ASN A 29 -16.20 5.87 16.36
N CYS A 30 -15.91 5.41 15.15
CA CYS A 30 -14.91 6.00 14.27
C CYS A 30 -15.26 5.76 12.80
N LYS A 31 -15.01 6.76 11.97
CA LYS A 31 -15.19 6.69 10.52
C LYS A 31 -13.85 6.57 9.83
N ARG A 32 -13.84 5.96 8.65
CA ARG A 32 -12.64 5.78 7.83
C ARG A 32 -12.86 6.31 6.43
N TYR A 33 -11.82 6.92 5.89
CA TYR A 33 -11.90 7.73 4.68
C TYR A 33 -10.85 7.32 3.64
N LEU A 34 -11.17 7.60 2.37
CA LEU A 34 -10.25 7.53 1.24
C LEU A 34 -9.94 8.94 0.74
N GLN A 35 -8.68 9.13 0.32
CA GLN A 35 -8.26 10.26 -0.49
C GLN A 35 -8.08 9.77 -1.91
N ILE A 36 -8.72 10.37 -2.90
CA ILE A 36 -8.69 9.90 -4.28
C ILE A 36 -7.90 10.87 -5.15
N ILE A 37 -6.80 10.40 -5.73
CA ILE A 37 -6.00 11.11 -6.73
C ILE A 37 -6.19 10.38 -8.05
N PHE A 38 -6.65 11.07 -9.09
CA PHE A 38 -7.03 10.39 -10.33
C PHE A 38 -6.56 11.12 -11.58
N PRO A 39 -6.30 10.38 -12.67
CA PRO A 39 -5.89 10.94 -13.94
C PRO A 39 -6.91 11.91 -14.50
N TYR A 40 -6.41 12.97 -15.14
CA TYR A 40 -7.24 13.96 -15.83
C TYR A 40 -6.56 14.41 -17.12
N LYS A 41 -7.34 14.46 -18.20
CA LYS A 41 -6.98 15.10 -19.48
C LYS A 41 -8.06 16.09 -19.87
N ARG A 42 -7.69 17.11 -20.62
CA ARG A 42 -8.68 18.07 -21.15
C ARG A 42 -9.76 17.41 -21.98
N GLU A 43 -9.38 16.40 -22.78
CA GLU A 43 -10.26 15.61 -23.63
C GLU A 43 -10.28 14.17 -23.10
N MET A 44 -11.04 13.93 -22.00
CA MET A 44 -11.25 12.59 -21.47
C MET A 44 -12.41 11.91 -22.19
N ASN A 45 -12.20 10.65 -22.58
CA ASN A 45 -13.29 9.78 -22.93
C ASN A 45 -13.98 9.27 -21.65
N LYS A 46 -15.30 9.35 -21.59
CA LYS A 46 -16.07 8.87 -20.41
C LYS A 46 -15.95 7.37 -20.18
N GLU A 47 -15.69 6.61 -21.25
CA GLU A 47 -15.50 5.16 -21.18
C GLU A 47 -14.07 4.76 -20.76
N GLU A 48 -13.13 5.71 -20.72
CA GLU A 48 -11.74 5.44 -20.33
C GLU A 48 -11.68 5.12 -18.82
N LYS A 49 -11.10 3.97 -18.48
CA LYS A 49 -10.92 3.52 -17.11
C LYS A 49 -9.44 3.27 -16.82
N TYR A 50 -9.04 3.52 -15.59
CA TYR A 50 -7.67 3.40 -15.13
C TYR A 50 -7.55 2.36 -14.03
N PRO A 51 -6.45 1.57 -13.99
CA PRO A 51 -6.17 0.69 -12.87
C PRO A 51 -6.16 1.46 -11.55
N LEU A 52 -6.63 0.79 -10.49
CA LEU A 52 -6.60 1.33 -9.14
C LEU A 52 -5.35 0.87 -8.39
N ILE A 53 -4.67 1.78 -7.74
CA ILE A 53 -3.74 1.50 -6.66
C ILE A 53 -4.46 1.87 -5.35
N LEU A 54 -4.86 0.88 -4.56
CA LEU A 54 -5.29 1.10 -3.19
C LEU A 54 -4.05 1.19 -2.32
N PHE A 55 -3.69 2.42 -1.94
CA PHE A 55 -2.49 2.70 -1.17
C PHE A 55 -2.79 2.68 0.33
N ILE A 56 -2.04 1.88 1.07
CA ILE A 56 -2.15 1.71 2.52
C ILE A 56 -0.93 2.37 3.15
N PRO A 57 -1.08 3.57 3.76
CA PRO A 57 0.04 4.34 4.27
C PRO A 57 0.66 3.72 5.51
N GLY A 58 1.99 3.79 5.61
CA GLY A 58 2.73 3.46 6.81
C GLY A 58 2.52 4.49 7.93
N SER A 59 2.48 4.02 9.16
CA SER A 59 2.36 4.87 10.36
C SER A 59 2.78 4.12 11.62
N ALA A 60 3.54 3.03 11.49
CA ALA A 60 3.79 2.09 12.59
C ALA A 60 2.47 1.59 13.22
N TRP A 61 1.45 1.35 12.38
CA TRP A 61 0.07 0.97 12.73
C TRP A 61 -0.68 1.96 13.62
N HIS A 62 -0.17 3.19 13.78
CA HIS A 62 -0.84 4.29 14.45
C HIS A 62 -1.64 5.14 13.46
N LYS A 63 -2.05 6.34 13.89
CA LYS A 63 -2.78 7.29 13.07
C LYS A 63 -1.98 7.67 11.82
N GLN A 64 -2.64 7.60 10.65
CA GLN A 64 -2.04 7.93 9.37
C GLN A 64 -2.20 9.43 9.05
N GLU A 65 -1.15 10.01 8.44
CA GLU A 65 -1.17 11.36 7.89
C GLU A 65 -1.57 11.32 6.43
N MET A 66 -2.88 11.47 6.16
CA MET A 66 -3.51 11.18 4.87
C MET A 66 -3.19 12.20 3.76
N TYR A 67 -2.61 13.34 4.08
CA TYR A 67 -2.50 14.47 3.16
C TYR A 67 -1.06 14.81 2.76
N ASN A 68 -0.07 14.33 3.50
CA ASN A 68 1.30 14.76 3.34
C ASN A 68 1.91 14.37 2.00
N ASP A 69 1.60 13.18 1.50
CA ASP A 69 2.24 12.58 0.32
C ASP A 69 1.37 12.67 -0.95
N ILE A 70 0.34 13.52 -0.97
CA ILE A 70 -0.51 13.75 -2.16
C ILE A 70 0.32 14.11 -3.41
N PRO A 71 1.37 14.96 -3.34
CA PRO A 71 2.20 15.24 -4.51
C PRO A 71 2.92 14.01 -5.07
N GLN A 72 3.37 13.09 -4.21
CA GLN A 72 4.01 11.85 -4.60
C GLN A 72 3.00 10.92 -5.28
N TYR A 73 1.82 10.71 -4.69
CA TYR A 73 0.75 9.89 -5.28
C TYR A 73 0.28 10.46 -6.62
N ALA A 74 0.32 11.78 -6.79
CA ALA A 74 -0.01 12.43 -8.06
C ALA A 74 0.94 12.05 -9.21
N THR A 75 2.18 11.59 -8.91
CA THR A 75 3.10 11.08 -9.93
C THR A 75 2.59 9.77 -10.54
N LEU A 76 1.97 8.91 -9.73
CA LEU A 76 1.32 7.68 -10.20
C LEU A 76 0.05 8.02 -11.01
N ALA A 77 -0.73 9.02 -10.57
CA ALA A 77 -1.91 9.45 -11.33
C ALA A 77 -1.53 10.01 -12.71
N LYS A 78 -0.43 10.75 -12.83
CA LYS A 78 0.13 11.19 -14.12
C LYS A 78 0.55 10.03 -15.03
N ARG A 79 0.83 8.86 -14.47
CA ARG A 79 1.16 7.63 -15.20
C ARG A 79 -0.06 6.78 -15.54
N GLY A 80 -1.27 7.26 -15.23
CA GLY A 80 -2.53 6.62 -15.60
C GLY A 80 -3.07 5.64 -14.56
N TYR A 81 -2.80 5.85 -13.28
CA TYR A 81 -3.41 5.09 -12.18
C TYR A 81 -4.34 5.98 -11.36
N VAL A 82 -5.48 5.44 -10.94
CA VAL A 82 -6.22 6.05 -9.83
C VAL A 82 -5.55 5.59 -8.54
N VAL A 83 -5.22 6.52 -7.64
CA VAL A 83 -4.65 6.20 -6.33
C VAL A 83 -5.67 6.53 -5.25
N ALA A 84 -6.13 5.51 -4.55
CA ALA A 84 -6.98 5.66 -3.38
C ALA A 84 -6.13 5.43 -2.12
N VAL A 85 -5.80 6.51 -1.43
CA VAL A 85 -5.06 6.44 -0.17
C VAL A 85 -6.04 6.20 0.96
N MET A 86 -5.90 5.09 1.69
CA MET A 86 -6.87 4.70 2.70
C MET A 86 -6.40 5.00 4.12
N GLN A 87 -7.33 5.42 4.95
CA GLN A 87 -7.18 5.44 6.39
C GLN A 87 -7.61 4.08 6.96
N TYR A 88 -6.90 3.58 7.96
CA TYR A 88 -7.29 2.36 8.68
C TYR A 88 -7.35 2.63 10.19
N ARG A 89 -7.98 1.73 10.97
CA ARG A 89 -8.04 1.85 12.44
C ARG A 89 -6.65 1.73 13.04
N GLU A 90 -6.29 2.69 13.85
CA GLU A 90 -5.08 2.69 14.66
C GLU A 90 -5.13 1.50 15.63
N SER A 91 -3.95 0.92 15.91
CA SER A 91 -3.87 -0.29 16.75
C SER A 91 -4.24 -0.05 18.22
N ASP A 92 -4.19 1.19 18.70
CA ASP A 92 -4.69 1.58 20.02
C ASP A 92 -6.22 1.68 20.08
N ILE A 93 -6.89 1.84 18.93
CA ILE A 93 -8.36 1.76 18.79
C ILE A 93 -8.80 0.31 18.61
N ALA A 94 -8.11 -0.43 17.74
CA ALA A 94 -8.42 -1.82 17.44
C ALA A 94 -7.14 -2.58 17.03
N PRO A 95 -6.70 -3.58 17.83
CA PRO A 95 -5.50 -4.36 17.50
C PRO A 95 -5.71 -5.20 16.23
N PHE A 96 -4.59 -5.74 15.72
CA PHE A 96 -4.61 -6.70 14.61
C PHE A 96 -5.61 -7.85 14.90
N PRO A 97 -6.45 -8.27 13.91
CA PRO A 97 -6.38 -7.96 12.47
C PRO A 97 -7.31 -6.83 11.98
N ALA A 98 -7.73 -5.90 12.82
CA ALA A 98 -8.71 -4.87 12.46
C ALA A 98 -8.31 -4.07 11.20
N GLN A 99 -7.02 -3.85 10.97
CA GLN A 99 -6.50 -3.13 9.80
C GLN A 99 -6.76 -3.90 8.50
N VAL A 100 -6.70 -5.23 8.54
CA VAL A 100 -7.05 -6.08 7.38
C VAL A 100 -8.55 -5.97 7.05
N GLU A 101 -9.41 -5.96 8.06
CA GLU A 101 -10.86 -5.75 7.87
C GLU A 101 -11.13 -4.39 7.21
N ASP A 102 -10.36 -3.35 7.56
CA ASP A 102 -10.49 -2.03 6.99
C ASP A 102 -10.16 -2.03 5.49
N VAL A 103 -9.11 -2.74 5.05
CA VAL A 103 -8.80 -2.91 3.62
C VAL A 103 -9.93 -3.63 2.90
N CYS A 104 -10.46 -4.71 3.49
CA CYS A 104 -11.61 -5.44 2.91
C CYS A 104 -12.83 -4.53 2.74
N ASN A 105 -13.12 -3.65 3.73
CA ASN A 105 -14.21 -2.70 3.65
C ASN A 105 -13.96 -1.60 2.60
N ALA A 106 -12.74 -1.11 2.48
CA ALA A 106 -12.35 -0.15 1.43
C ALA A 106 -12.55 -0.77 0.03
N LEU A 107 -12.09 -2.01 -0.18
CA LEU A 107 -12.27 -2.73 -1.44
C LEU A 107 -13.74 -2.93 -1.81
N LYS A 108 -14.60 -3.23 -0.83
CA LYS A 108 -16.05 -3.33 -1.03
C LYS A 108 -16.72 -2.00 -1.38
N PHE A 109 -16.15 -0.90 -0.93
CA PHE A 109 -16.66 0.44 -1.22
C PHE A 109 -16.28 0.95 -2.61
N ILE A 110 -15.09 0.60 -3.12
CA ILE A 110 -14.55 1.07 -4.41
C ILE A 110 -15.54 0.99 -5.58
N PRO A 111 -16.29 -0.11 -5.82
CA PRO A 111 -17.26 -0.18 -6.91
C PRO A 111 -18.32 0.93 -6.87
N SER A 112 -18.70 1.42 -5.70
CA SER A 112 -19.72 2.47 -5.55
C SER A 112 -19.27 3.84 -6.06
N ILE A 113 -17.97 4.08 -6.15
CA ILE A 113 -17.37 5.34 -6.60
C ILE A 113 -16.62 5.21 -7.95
N ALA A 114 -16.58 4.01 -8.51
CA ALA A 114 -15.73 3.70 -9.65
C ALA A 114 -16.03 4.59 -10.89
N GLU A 115 -17.27 4.86 -11.18
CA GLU A 115 -17.66 5.75 -12.29
C GLU A 115 -17.21 7.20 -12.07
N ASN A 116 -17.24 7.69 -10.84
CA ASN A 116 -16.88 9.08 -10.51
C ASN A 116 -15.40 9.37 -10.79
N PHE A 117 -14.56 8.35 -10.69
CA PHE A 117 -13.10 8.47 -10.77
C PHE A 117 -12.49 7.65 -11.91
N HIS A 118 -13.30 7.10 -12.80
CA HIS A 118 -12.83 6.27 -13.92
C HIS A 118 -12.02 5.04 -13.47
N ILE A 119 -12.40 4.42 -12.36
CA ILE A 119 -11.70 3.26 -11.80
C ILE A 119 -12.05 2.01 -12.61
N ASP A 120 -11.04 1.24 -12.97
CA ASP A 120 -11.18 -0.13 -13.42
C ASP A 120 -11.16 -1.07 -12.21
N THR A 121 -12.32 -1.60 -11.86
CA THR A 121 -12.49 -2.48 -10.70
C THR A 121 -11.94 -3.91 -10.91
N GLU A 122 -11.58 -4.26 -12.14
CA GLU A 122 -10.96 -5.55 -12.47
C GLU A 122 -9.42 -5.50 -12.41
N ARG A 123 -8.84 -4.29 -12.28
CA ARG A 123 -7.41 -4.06 -12.23
C ARG A 123 -7.04 -3.27 -10.97
N ILE A 124 -6.93 -3.98 -9.86
CA ILE A 124 -6.62 -3.39 -8.55
C ILE A 124 -5.26 -3.89 -8.07
N PHE A 125 -4.42 -2.96 -7.68
CA PHE A 125 -3.15 -3.22 -7.00
C PHE A 125 -3.26 -2.77 -5.55
N LEU A 126 -2.86 -3.64 -4.61
CA LEU A 126 -2.62 -3.22 -3.23
C LEU A 126 -1.19 -2.72 -3.13
N MET A 127 -1.00 -1.50 -2.68
CA MET A 127 0.31 -0.92 -2.47
C MET A 127 0.40 -0.37 -1.05
N GLY A 128 1.52 -0.59 -0.38
CA GLY A 128 1.70 -0.03 0.94
C GLY A 128 3.15 0.05 1.36
N ASN A 129 3.45 1.03 2.20
CA ASN A 129 4.77 1.21 2.76
C ASN A 129 4.81 0.87 4.26
N SER A 130 5.96 0.41 4.77
CA SER A 130 6.16 0.15 6.21
C SER A 130 5.05 -0.75 6.79
N SER A 131 4.35 -0.31 7.84
CA SER A 131 3.18 -0.99 8.41
C SER A 131 2.03 -1.15 7.42
N GLY A 132 1.86 -0.25 6.45
CA GLY A 132 0.86 -0.37 5.40
C GLY A 132 1.16 -1.51 4.43
N GLY A 133 2.44 -1.74 4.11
CA GLY A 133 2.88 -2.90 3.34
C GLY A 133 2.60 -4.23 4.05
N HIS A 134 2.80 -4.29 5.36
CA HIS A 134 2.38 -5.42 6.19
C HIS A 134 0.87 -5.70 6.04
N ILE A 135 0.03 -4.67 6.19
CA ILE A 135 -1.42 -4.80 6.09
C ILE A 135 -1.82 -5.25 4.68
N ALA A 136 -1.21 -4.69 3.62
CA ALA A 136 -1.46 -5.08 2.23
C ALA A 136 -1.21 -6.58 2.02
N MET A 137 -0.04 -7.08 2.44
CA MET A 137 0.32 -8.49 2.29
C MET A 137 -0.57 -9.40 3.15
N MET A 138 -0.83 -9.03 4.41
CA MET A 138 -1.72 -9.80 5.28
C MET A 138 -3.15 -9.89 4.73
N THR A 139 -3.61 -8.87 4.00
CA THR A 139 -4.95 -8.87 3.40
C THR A 139 -5.10 -9.98 2.36
N VAL A 140 -4.16 -10.12 1.43
CA VAL A 140 -4.21 -11.20 0.43
C VAL A 140 -4.01 -12.57 1.07
N LEU A 141 -3.11 -12.71 2.03
CA LEU A 141 -2.90 -13.95 2.78
C LEU A 141 -4.16 -14.37 3.54
N PHE A 142 -4.81 -13.45 4.24
CA PHE A 142 -6.05 -13.73 4.98
C PHE A 142 -7.22 -14.09 4.07
N SER A 143 -7.30 -13.46 2.90
CA SER A 143 -8.27 -13.83 1.85
C SER A 143 -8.07 -15.29 1.41
N GLU A 144 -6.83 -15.71 1.16
CA GLU A 144 -6.52 -17.07 0.72
C GLU A 144 -6.79 -18.13 1.81
N HIS A 145 -6.56 -17.79 3.07
CA HIS A 145 -6.82 -18.69 4.21
C HIS A 145 -8.27 -18.64 4.74
N GLY A 146 -9.15 -17.86 4.11
CA GLY A 146 -10.56 -17.76 4.52
C GLY A 146 -10.81 -17.03 5.83
N PHE A 147 -9.87 -16.19 6.28
CA PHE A 147 -10.05 -15.33 7.47
C PHE A 147 -10.87 -14.07 7.15
N CYS A 148 -11.01 -13.73 5.88
CA CYS A 148 -11.94 -12.74 5.37
C CYS A 148 -12.58 -13.25 4.07
N GLU A 149 -13.52 -12.48 3.51
CA GLU A 149 -14.13 -12.81 2.22
C GLU A 149 -13.07 -12.88 1.11
N LYS A 150 -13.19 -13.87 0.22
CA LYS A 150 -12.26 -14.06 -0.90
C LYS A 150 -12.21 -12.82 -1.78
N ILE A 151 -11.02 -12.27 -1.97
CA ILE A 151 -10.75 -11.14 -2.86
C ILE A 151 -10.17 -11.71 -4.15
N THR A 152 -10.81 -11.48 -5.28
CA THR A 152 -10.47 -12.12 -6.56
C THR A 152 -9.92 -11.19 -7.63
N ASN A 153 -9.98 -9.88 -7.40
CA ASN A 153 -9.64 -8.86 -8.41
C ASN A 153 -8.36 -8.06 -8.07
N ILE A 154 -7.46 -8.65 -7.26
CA ILE A 154 -6.14 -8.05 -6.99
C ILE A 154 -5.16 -8.56 -8.04
N SER A 155 -4.68 -7.63 -8.87
CA SER A 155 -3.71 -7.89 -9.94
C SER A 155 -2.27 -8.02 -9.45
N GLY A 156 -1.94 -7.38 -8.33
CA GLY A 156 -0.61 -7.46 -7.71
C GLY A 156 -0.53 -6.74 -6.38
N VAL A 157 0.54 -7.04 -5.63
CA VAL A 157 0.84 -6.41 -4.34
C VAL A 157 2.21 -5.74 -4.43
N ILE A 158 2.30 -4.47 -4.02
CA ILE A 158 3.52 -3.66 -4.06
C ILE A 158 3.88 -3.25 -2.64
N LEU A 159 5.04 -3.65 -2.17
CA LEU A 159 5.48 -3.47 -0.79
C LEU A 159 6.74 -2.61 -0.75
N GLU A 160 6.66 -1.44 -0.12
CA GLU A 160 7.79 -0.53 0.08
C GLU A 160 8.23 -0.55 1.54
N SER A 161 9.48 -0.92 1.82
CA SER A 161 10.05 -1.00 3.18
C SER A 161 9.10 -1.66 4.19
N ALA A 162 8.44 -2.75 3.82
CA ALA A 162 7.32 -3.31 4.57
C ALA A 162 7.75 -4.08 5.82
N SER A 163 7.00 -3.92 6.91
CA SER A 163 7.21 -4.57 8.22
C SER A 163 6.56 -5.97 8.26
N THR A 164 7.04 -6.92 7.46
CA THR A 164 6.36 -8.18 7.16
C THR A 164 6.52 -9.28 8.20
N ASP A 165 7.53 -9.19 9.06
CA ASP A 165 7.76 -10.11 10.18
C ASP A 165 7.81 -9.34 11.51
N ILE A 166 6.82 -9.56 12.35
CA ILE A 166 6.66 -8.86 13.63
C ILE A 166 7.78 -9.21 14.63
N LEU A 167 8.38 -10.42 14.52
CA LEU A 167 9.51 -10.81 15.35
C LEU A 167 10.83 -10.15 14.92
N ILE A 168 11.00 -9.87 13.62
CA ILE A 168 12.10 -9.07 13.11
C ILE A 168 11.91 -7.62 13.58
N CYS A 169 10.74 -7.03 13.33
CA CYS A 169 10.40 -5.66 13.75
C CYS A 169 10.55 -5.45 15.27
N ALA A 170 10.32 -6.50 16.05
CA ALA A 170 10.53 -6.44 17.51
C ALA A 170 12.00 -6.27 17.91
N LYS A 171 12.95 -6.56 17.03
CA LYS A 171 14.40 -6.40 17.26
C LYS A 171 14.96 -5.10 16.69
N ASP A 172 14.21 -4.45 15.77
CA ASP A 172 14.63 -3.18 15.21
C ASP A 172 14.83 -2.12 16.31
N PRO A 173 15.76 -1.17 16.14
CA PRO A 173 15.94 -0.08 17.08
C PRO A 173 14.64 0.69 17.27
N LEU A 174 14.22 0.91 18.53
CA LEU A 174 13.08 1.77 18.79
C LEU A 174 13.47 3.23 18.52
N PRO A 175 12.79 3.94 17.60
CA PRO A 175 13.09 5.34 17.33
C PRO A 175 13.02 6.18 18.61
N PRO A 176 13.92 7.16 18.81
CA PRO A 176 14.02 7.93 20.06
C PRO A 176 12.75 8.68 20.48
N TRP A 177 11.86 8.96 19.52
CA TRP A 177 10.58 9.63 19.76
C TRP A 177 9.44 8.67 20.14
N MET A 178 9.66 7.35 20.08
CA MET A 178 8.69 6.34 20.47
C MET A 178 8.97 5.82 21.87
N GLN A 179 7.94 5.74 22.70
CA GLN A 179 8.04 5.22 24.08
C GLN A 179 7.61 3.76 24.17
N VAL A 180 6.76 3.31 23.26
CA VAL A 180 6.21 1.95 23.19
C VAL A 180 6.52 1.35 21.84
N ARG A 181 6.84 0.07 21.83
CA ARG A 181 7.14 -0.66 20.60
C ARG A 181 5.86 -0.84 19.75
N PRO A 182 5.82 -0.32 18.49
CA PRO A 182 4.62 -0.38 17.67
C PRO A 182 4.08 -1.78 17.44
N SER A 183 4.96 -2.77 17.31
CA SER A 183 4.58 -4.18 17.16
C SER A 183 3.83 -4.74 18.37
N ALA A 184 4.11 -4.26 19.58
CA ALA A 184 3.37 -4.64 20.77
C ALA A 184 1.96 -4.00 20.78
N VAL A 185 1.87 -2.71 20.41
CA VAL A 185 0.59 -2.01 20.27
C VAL A 185 -0.29 -2.67 19.20
N LEU A 186 0.32 -3.06 18.06
CA LEU A 186 -0.39 -3.81 17.00
C LEU A 186 -1.08 -5.06 17.55
N LEU A 187 -0.43 -5.77 18.44
CA LEU A 187 -0.96 -7.02 19.03
C LEU A 187 -1.85 -6.80 20.24
N GLY A 188 -2.01 -5.56 20.72
CA GLY A 188 -2.75 -5.24 21.95
C GLY A 188 -2.08 -5.78 23.22
N VAL A 189 -0.74 -5.84 23.24
CA VAL A 189 0.05 -6.34 24.37
C VAL A 189 1.07 -5.30 24.82
N ASP A 190 1.57 -5.42 26.06
CA ASP A 190 2.57 -4.49 26.59
C ASP A 190 3.96 -4.69 25.95
N LYS A 191 4.29 -5.93 25.60
CA LYS A 191 5.58 -6.32 25.02
C LYS A 191 5.48 -7.61 24.21
N ILE A 192 6.44 -7.83 23.31
CA ILE A 192 6.51 -9.03 22.46
C ILE A 192 7.02 -10.24 23.25
N GLU A 193 7.94 -10.04 24.20
CA GLU A 193 8.46 -11.12 25.04
C GLU A 193 7.34 -11.80 25.84
N GLY A 194 7.19 -13.11 25.59
CA GLY A 194 6.09 -13.93 26.13
C GLY A 194 4.81 -13.92 25.28
N ASN A 195 4.80 -13.16 24.16
CA ASN A 195 3.70 -13.09 23.20
C ASN A 195 4.15 -13.45 21.77
N GLU A 196 5.25 -14.24 21.64
CA GLU A 196 5.85 -14.57 20.34
C GLU A 196 4.91 -15.34 19.43
N GLU A 197 3.98 -16.11 19.97
CA GLU A 197 2.96 -16.82 19.20
C GLU A 197 1.97 -15.84 18.52
N LEU A 198 1.57 -14.78 19.22
CA LEU A 198 0.76 -13.72 18.62
C LEU A 198 1.54 -12.97 17.54
N ALA A 199 2.83 -12.71 17.77
CA ALA A 199 3.70 -12.07 16.79
C ALA A 199 3.84 -12.92 15.52
N ARG A 200 4.00 -14.25 15.63
CA ARG A 200 4.00 -15.15 14.48
C ARG A 200 2.68 -15.10 13.72
N LYS A 201 1.54 -15.12 14.41
CA LYS A 201 0.21 -15.02 13.81
C LYS A 201 -0.05 -13.68 13.10
N ALA A 202 0.68 -12.64 13.44
CA ALA A 202 0.65 -11.36 12.75
C ALA A 202 1.79 -11.20 11.74
N SER A 203 2.62 -12.21 11.49
CA SER A 203 3.71 -12.18 10.50
C SER A 203 3.31 -12.86 9.20
N CYS A 204 3.63 -12.25 8.06
CA CYS A 204 3.25 -12.74 6.73
C CYS A 204 3.76 -14.15 6.45
N GLY A 205 4.99 -14.47 6.85
CA GLY A 205 5.62 -15.76 6.62
C GLY A 205 4.86 -16.96 7.19
N MET A 206 4.01 -16.75 8.21
CA MET A 206 3.17 -17.78 8.81
C MET A 206 2.16 -18.40 7.82
N TYR A 207 1.72 -17.64 6.83
CA TYR A 207 0.62 -17.98 5.94
C TYR A 207 1.05 -18.30 4.52
N ILE A 208 2.35 -18.18 4.20
CA ILE A 208 2.86 -18.45 2.86
C ILE A 208 3.08 -19.95 2.70
N THR A 209 2.28 -20.59 1.87
CA THR A 209 2.38 -22.01 1.54
C THR A 209 2.24 -22.21 0.03
N LYS A 210 2.70 -23.33 -0.50
CA LYS A 210 2.60 -23.65 -1.93
C LYS A 210 1.17 -23.91 -2.41
N ASP A 211 0.22 -24.10 -1.49
CA ASP A 211 -1.15 -24.51 -1.81
C ASP A 211 -2.13 -23.32 -1.91
N ILE A 212 -1.65 -22.08 -1.72
CA ILE A 212 -2.44 -20.86 -1.90
C ILE A 212 -2.12 -20.18 -3.24
N GLU A 213 -3.06 -19.41 -3.74
CA GLU A 213 -2.91 -18.61 -4.95
C GLU A 213 -2.73 -17.13 -4.56
N LEU A 214 -1.52 -16.60 -4.75
CA LEU A 214 -1.24 -15.19 -4.49
C LEU A 214 -1.15 -14.41 -5.80
N PRO A 215 -1.60 -13.15 -5.83
CA PRO A 215 -1.23 -12.25 -6.90
C PRO A 215 0.30 -12.05 -6.89
N ALA A 216 0.86 -11.62 -8.03
CA ALA A 216 2.28 -11.29 -8.09
C ALA A 216 2.67 -10.26 -7.04
N VAL A 217 3.88 -10.38 -6.47
CA VAL A 217 4.37 -9.51 -5.40
C VAL A 217 5.62 -8.76 -5.86
N LEU A 218 5.60 -7.42 -5.73
CA LEU A 218 6.76 -6.57 -5.92
C LEU A 218 7.26 -6.07 -4.56
N LEU A 219 8.51 -6.33 -4.26
CA LEU A 219 9.21 -5.84 -3.07
C LEU A 219 10.20 -4.75 -3.46
N LEU A 220 10.17 -3.64 -2.75
CA LEU A 220 11.09 -2.51 -2.85
C LEU A 220 11.58 -2.19 -1.43
N HIS A 221 12.89 -2.20 -1.18
CA HIS A 221 13.43 -1.91 0.15
C HIS A 221 14.80 -1.25 0.06
N SER A 222 15.00 -0.19 0.82
CA SER A 222 16.30 0.46 0.94
C SER A 222 17.26 -0.38 1.78
N GLU A 223 18.46 -0.64 1.28
CA GLU A 223 19.45 -1.51 1.93
C GLU A 223 19.80 -1.08 3.36
N LEU A 224 19.92 0.24 3.56
CA LEU A 224 20.32 0.85 4.82
C LEU A 224 19.14 1.45 5.61
N ASP A 225 17.90 0.99 5.37
CA ASP A 225 16.71 1.50 6.06
C ASP A 225 16.90 1.49 7.58
N PRO A 226 16.87 2.66 8.25
CA PRO A 226 17.15 2.78 9.68
C PRO A 226 15.95 2.47 10.58
N ILE A 227 14.76 2.26 10.00
CA ILE A 227 13.49 2.11 10.73
C ILE A 227 12.99 0.67 10.68
N VAL A 228 12.93 0.10 9.47
CA VAL A 228 12.52 -1.29 9.23
C VAL A 228 13.66 -2.03 8.58
N SER A 229 14.19 -3.03 9.27
CA SER A 229 15.28 -3.83 8.73
C SER A 229 14.92 -4.44 7.38
N VAL A 230 15.83 -4.31 6.42
CA VAL A 230 15.74 -4.91 5.07
C VAL A 230 15.52 -6.44 5.12
N GLU A 231 15.88 -7.09 6.23
CA GLU A 231 15.64 -8.51 6.47
C GLU A 231 14.15 -8.89 6.41
N ASN A 232 13.23 -7.94 6.68
CA ASN A 232 11.80 -8.16 6.48
C ASN A 232 11.48 -8.54 5.02
N SER A 233 12.03 -7.79 4.06
CA SER A 233 11.83 -8.06 2.64
C SER A 233 12.62 -9.27 2.14
N ARG A 234 13.85 -9.48 2.61
CA ARG A 234 14.67 -10.63 2.24
C ARG A 234 14.01 -11.95 2.65
N VAL A 235 13.58 -12.05 3.91
CA VAL A 235 12.89 -13.23 4.43
C VAL A 235 11.55 -13.47 3.73
N LEU A 236 10.79 -12.42 3.47
CA LEU A 236 9.53 -12.54 2.73
C LEU A 236 9.77 -13.04 1.30
N TYR A 237 10.75 -12.47 0.60
CA TYR A 237 11.14 -12.88 -0.75
C TYR A 237 11.53 -14.36 -0.80
N ASP A 238 12.41 -14.79 0.11
CA ASP A 238 12.87 -16.18 0.18
C ASP A 238 11.69 -17.14 0.40
N ASN A 239 10.75 -16.81 1.27
CA ASN A 239 9.56 -17.61 1.54
C ASN A 239 8.65 -17.71 0.30
N LEU A 240 8.39 -16.60 -0.38
CA LEU A 240 7.55 -16.56 -1.58
C LEU A 240 8.18 -17.38 -2.73
N VAL A 241 9.47 -17.21 -2.97
CA VAL A 241 10.20 -17.96 -4.02
C VAL A 241 10.27 -19.45 -3.68
N ALA A 242 10.56 -19.82 -2.43
CA ALA A 242 10.64 -21.22 -2.00
C ALA A 242 9.29 -21.95 -2.14
N THR A 243 8.19 -21.22 -2.10
CA THR A 243 6.83 -21.76 -2.26
C THR A 243 6.29 -21.63 -3.69
N GLY A 244 7.06 -21.00 -4.61
CA GLY A 244 6.74 -20.91 -6.04
C GLY A 244 5.83 -19.75 -6.41
N HIS A 245 5.68 -18.73 -5.56
CA HIS A 245 4.89 -17.55 -5.86
C HIS A 245 5.67 -16.56 -6.72
N GLU A 246 4.98 -15.91 -7.66
CA GLU A 246 5.57 -14.91 -8.54
C GLU A 246 5.96 -13.66 -7.76
N THR A 247 7.27 -13.37 -7.72
CA THR A 247 7.82 -12.32 -6.87
C THR A 247 9.01 -11.65 -7.53
N SER A 248 9.00 -10.32 -7.51
CA SER A 248 10.13 -9.47 -7.89
C SER A 248 10.63 -8.70 -6.68
N TYR A 249 11.95 -8.60 -6.49
CA TYR A 249 12.56 -7.85 -5.41
C TYR A 249 13.65 -6.92 -5.92
N TYR A 250 13.54 -5.64 -5.57
CA TYR A 250 14.53 -4.61 -5.83
C TYR A 250 15.01 -4.02 -4.51
N GLU A 251 16.25 -4.26 -4.19
CA GLU A 251 16.95 -3.64 -3.07
C GLU A 251 17.61 -2.36 -3.55
N LEU A 252 17.30 -1.22 -2.91
CA LEU A 252 17.85 0.08 -3.27
C LEU A 252 19.22 0.21 -2.61
N GLU A 253 20.27 0.01 -3.42
CA GLU A 253 21.67 -0.03 -2.99
C GLU A 253 22.13 1.33 -2.44
N ASP A 254 22.95 1.29 -1.38
CA ASP A 254 23.49 2.48 -0.70
C ASP A 254 22.42 3.52 -0.27
N ASN A 255 21.18 3.08 -0.04
CA ASN A 255 20.07 3.95 0.26
C ASN A 255 19.54 3.73 1.69
N ASP A 256 19.39 4.82 2.45
CA ASP A 256 18.92 4.84 3.84
C ASP A 256 17.48 5.37 4.01
N ALA A 257 16.73 5.50 2.91
CA ALA A 257 15.36 6.00 2.97
C ALA A 257 14.39 4.97 3.59
N HIS A 258 13.50 5.45 4.45
CA HIS A 258 12.33 4.71 4.89
C HIS A 258 11.07 5.35 4.30
N GLY A 259 10.74 5.03 3.04
CA GLY A 259 9.66 5.69 2.30
C GLY A 259 10.07 7.07 1.74
N GLY A 260 9.07 7.92 1.48
CA GLY A 260 9.25 9.30 1.01
C GLY A 260 9.70 9.40 -0.45
N ALA A 261 10.39 10.50 -0.80
CA ALA A 261 10.68 10.89 -2.19
C ALA A 261 11.46 9.82 -2.98
N THR A 262 12.32 9.04 -2.34
CA THR A 262 13.11 7.97 -2.98
C THR A 262 12.22 6.96 -3.70
N TYR A 263 11.10 6.56 -3.08
CA TYR A 263 10.18 5.58 -3.66
C TYR A 263 9.31 6.15 -4.79
N TYR A 264 9.37 7.48 -5.01
CA TYR A 264 8.72 8.19 -6.11
C TYR A 264 9.73 8.76 -7.12
N ASP A 265 11.00 8.33 -7.05
CA ASP A 265 11.97 8.58 -8.11
C ASP A 265 11.53 7.93 -9.43
N SER A 266 11.98 8.52 -10.54
CA SER A 266 11.57 8.07 -11.87
C SER A 266 11.91 6.59 -12.15
N GLU A 267 13.03 6.08 -11.63
CA GLU A 267 13.47 4.69 -11.81
C GLU A 267 12.56 3.73 -11.03
N VAL A 268 12.26 4.05 -9.76
CA VAL A 268 11.34 3.26 -8.94
C VAL A 268 9.94 3.27 -9.53
N LEU A 269 9.45 4.44 -9.96
CA LEU A 269 8.16 4.55 -10.63
C LEU A 269 8.10 3.77 -11.95
N ASN A 270 9.22 3.64 -12.68
CA ASN A 270 9.29 2.80 -13.88
C ASN A 270 9.20 1.31 -13.54
N ILE A 271 9.82 0.87 -12.43
CA ILE A 271 9.70 -0.50 -11.92
C ILE A 271 8.24 -0.79 -11.56
N ILE A 272 7.60 0.09 -10.79
CA ILE A 272 6.18 -0.05 -10.41
C ILE A 272 5.29 -0.10 -11.65
N GLN A 273 5.48 0.80 -12.61
CA GLN A 273 4.69 0.84 -13.84
C GLN A 273 4.89 -0.42 -14.69
N LYS A 274 6.12 -0.90 -14.82
CA LYS A 274 6.43 -2.15 -15.52
C LYS A 274 5.70 -3.32 -14.85
N PHE A 275 5.83 -3.47 -13.54
CA PHE A 275 5.15 -4.50 -12.77
C PHE A 275 3.63 -4.46 -12.98
N CYS A 276 3.01 -3.30 -12.82
CA CYS A 276 1.56 -3.15 -13.03
C CYS A 276 1.13 -3.51 -14.47
N THR A 277 1.95 -3.17 -15.47
CA THR A 277 1.65 -3.48 -16.88
C THR A 277 1.73 -4.97 -17.18
N GLU A 278 2.74 -5.66 -16.61
CA GLU A 278 2.96 -7.10 -16.79
C GLU A 278 1.88 -7.96 -16.12
N HIS A 279 1.28 -7.47 -15.02
CA HIS A 279 0.27 -8.19 -14.24
C HIS A 279 -1.16 -7.64 -14.44
N THR A 280 -1.38 -6.87 -15.48
CA THR A 280 -2.72 -6.50 -15.92
C THR A 280 -3.25 -7.63 -16.81
N VAL A 281 -4.17 -8.44 -16.28
CA VAL A 281 -4.88 -9.45 -17.09
C VAL A 281 -5.86 -8.71 -18.00
N TYR A 282 -5.77 -8.94 -19.32
CA TYR A 282 -6.73 -8.47 -20.32
C TYR A 282 -7.84 -9.48 -20.53
#